data_c346e6430abc3b7df81d1e886c8d1d03
#
_entry.id   c346e6430abc3b7df81d1e886c8d1d03
#
_cell.length_a   1.000
_cell.length_b   1.000
_cell.length_c   1.000
_cell.angle_alpha   90.00
_cell.angle_beta   90.00
_cell.angle_gamma   90.00
#
_symmetry.space_group_name_H-M   'P 1'
#
loop_
_entity.id
_entity.type
_entity.pdbx_description
1 polymer ?
#
loop_
_entity_poly.entity_id
_entity_poly.type
_entity_poly.pdbx_seq_one_letter_code
_entity_poly.pdbx_strand_id
1 'polypeptide(L)'
;MAKLSVIEGIGPSYEEKLKEAGVNSIEKLLEVCESKKGRKELAEKVDLSEKLILKWANHADVMRIKGVGGEYAELLEASGVDTIPEMAQRNPENLYKKMVEVNEEKELVRKLPTEKQVQKWVKEADSLPRLLNY
;
A
#
# COMPACT_ATOMS: atom_id res chain seq x y z
N MET A 1 -14.21 8.17 -5.20
CA MET A 1 -12.96 7.54 -5.61
C MET A 1 -11.78 8.14 -4.85
N ALA A 2 -10.89 7.32 -4.38
CA ALA A 2 -9.75 7.79 -3.61
C ALA A 2 -8.66 8.37 -4.53
N LYS A 3 -8.09 9.49 -4.11
CA LYS A 3 -7.04 10.18 -4.87
C LYS A 3 -5.70 9.45 -4.76
N LEU A 4 -4.93 9.45 -5.84
CA LEU A 4 -3.59 8.85 -5.86
C LEU A 4 -2.66 9.48 -4.83
N SER A 5 -2.82 10.77 -4.57
CA SER A 5 -1.97 11.50 -3.62
C SER A 5 -2.08 11.02 -2.18
N VAL A 6 -3.05 10.16 -1.86
CA VAL A 6 -3.16 9.52 -0.55
C VAL A 6 -2.01 8.53 -0.34
N ILE A 7 -1.47 7.97 -1.42
CA ILE A 7 -0.29 7.08 -1.32
C ILE A 7 0.95 7.91 -1.03
N GLU A 8 1.67 7.56 0.03
CA GLU A 8 2.92 8.23 0.36
C GLU A 8 3.92 8.10 -0.77
N GLY A 9 4.53 9.20 -1.13
CA GLY A 9 5.49 9.25 -2.23
C GLY A 9 4.89 9.65 -3.58
N ILE A 10 3.57 9.68 -3.72
CA ILE A 10 2.95 10.20 -4.93
C ILE A 10 2.61 11.67 -4.70
N GLY A 11 3.51 12.53 -5.13
CA GLY A 11 3.28 13.97 -5.15
C GLY A 11 2.61 14.42 -6.45
N PRO A 12 2.42 15.74 -6.62
CA PRO A 12 1.72 16.27 -7.81
C PRO A 12 2.32 15.85 -9.15
N SER A 13 3.63 15.77 -9.25
CA SER A 13 4.31 15.39 -10.48
C SER A 13 4.01 13.95 -10.89
N TYR A 14 4.11 13.02 -9.96
CA TYR A 14 3.81 11.61 -10.22
C TYR A 14 2.32 11.41 -10.47
N GLU A 15 1.47 12.12 -9.72
CA GLU A 15 0.03 12.03 -9.91
C GLU A 15 -0.35 12.45 -11.33
N GLU A 16 0.25 13.53 -11.84
CA GLU A 16 -0.01 14.01 -13.19
C GLU A 16 0.44 13.01 -14.25
N LYS A 17 1.64 12.43 -14.09
CA LYS A 17 2.13 11.39 -15.01
C LYS A 17 1.18 10.20 -15.08
N LEU A 18 0.68 9.76 -13.92
CA LEU A 18 -0.25 8.65 -13.87
C LEU A 18 -1.59 9.01 -14.53
N LYS A 19 -2.08 10.21 -14.31
CA LYS A 19 -3.32 10.70 -14.95
C LYS A 19 -3.19 10.73 -16.48
N GLU A 20 -2.06 11.17 -16.99
CA GLU A 20 -1.79 11.19 -18.43
C GLU A 20 -1.82 9.78 -19.02
N ALA A 21 -1.44 8.77 -18.23
CA ALA A 21 -1.48 7.37 -18.64
C ALA A 21 -2.84 6.72 -18.39
N GLY A 22 -3.84 7.48 -17.96
CA GLY A 22 -5.18 6.97 -17.72
C GLY A 22 -5.43 6.45 -16.32
N VAL A 23 -4.49 6.65 -15.40
CA VAL A 23 -4.61 6.20 -14.00
C VAL A 23 -4.89 7.41 -13.12
N ASN A 24 -6.14 7.59 -12.73
CA ASN A 24 -6.58 8.78 -11.99
C ASN A 24 -7.14 8.52 -10.59
N SER A 25 -7.08 7.28 -10.12
CA SER A 25 -7.57 6.91 -8.79
C SER A 25 -6.85 5.67 -8.28
N ILE A 26 -6.96 5.43 -6.97
CA ILE A 26 -6.42 4.22 -6.34
C ILE A 26 -7.05 2.96 -6.95
N GLU A 27 -8.37 3.00 -7.19
CA GLU A 27 -9.09 1.89 -7.79
C GLU A 27 -8.57 1.56 -9.19
N LYS A 28 -8.29 2.60 -9.98
CA LYS A 28 -7.74 2.42 -11.33
C LYS A 28 -6.32 1.90 -11.29
N LEU A 29 -5.53 2.36 -10.33
CA LEU A 29 -4.16 1.87 -10.15
C LEU A 29 -4.16 0.36 -9.84
N LEU A 30 -5.04 -0.09 -8.95
CA LEU A 30 -5.18 -1.51 -8.63
C LEU A 30 -5.58 -2.32 -9.85
N GLU A 31 -6.54 -1.82 -10.62
CA GLU A 31 -7.00 -2.49 -11.83
C GLU A 31 -5.88 -2.66 -12.86
N VAL A 32 -5.15 -1.59 -13.14
CA VAL A 32 -4.05 -1.62 -14.11
C VAL A 32 -2.90 -2.48 -13.62
N CYS A 33 -2.62 -2.46 -12.33
CA CYS A 33 -1.48 -3.15 -11.73
C CYS A 33 -1.77 -4.58 -11.29
N GLU A 34 -2.95 -5.10 -11.59
CA GLU A 34 -3.35 -6.44 -11.20
C GLU A 34 -2.36 -7.51 -11.66
N SER A 35 -1.85 -7.39 -12.88
CA SER A 35 -0.90 -8.35 -13.44
C SER A 35 0.49 -7.73 -13.57
N LYS A 36 1.50 -8.59 -13.63
CA LYS A 36 2.87 -8.17 -13.88
C LYS A 36 2.97 -7.44 -15.22
N LYS A 37 2.26 -7.93 -16.24
CA LYS A 37 2.23 -7.31 -17.57
C LYS A 37 1.68 -5.89 -17.49
N GLY A 38 0.57 -5.69 -16.78
CA GLY A 38 -0.02 -4.36 -16.61
C GLY A 38 0.92 -3.39 -15.93
N ARG A 39 1.62 -3.84 -14.89
CA ARG A 39 2.60 -3.01 -14.19
C ARG A 39 3.76 -2.61 -15.09
N LYS A 40 4.25 -3.55 -15.91
CA LYS A 40 5.34 -3.29 -16.85
C LYS A 40 4.91 -2.25 -17.90
N GLU A 41 3.72 -2.42 -18.47
CA GLU A 41 3.18 -1.50 -19.46
C GLU A 41 3.01 -0.10 -18.87
N LEU A 42 2.49 0.00 -17.66
CA LEU A 42 2.34 1.30 -17.00
C LEU A 42 3.69 1.96 -16.74
N ALA A 43 4.66 1.18 -16.25
CA ALA A 43 6.01 1.69 -15.99
C ALA A 43 6.63 2.30 -17.26
N GLU A 44 6.46 1.63 -18.40
CA GLU A 44 6.94 2.12 -19.68
C GLU A 44 6.24 3.42 -20.10
N LYS A 45 4.92 3.49 -19.92
CA LYS A 45 4.13 4.67 -20.29
C LYS A 45 4.53 5.92 -19.50
N VAL A 46 4.79 5.74 -18.20
CA VAL A 46 5.11 6.88 -17.33
C VAL A 46 6.61 7.10 -17.14
N ASP A 47 7.42 6.25 -17.77
CA ASP A 47 8.89 6.31 -17.68
C ASP A 47 9.38 6.24 -16.22
N LEU A 48 8.87 5.26 -15.50
CA LEU A 48 9.26 4.97 -14.12
C LEU A 48 9.58 3.49 -13.98
N SER A 49 10.29 3.12 -12.91
CA SER A 49 10.66 1.72 -12.70
C SER A 49 9.45 0.86 -12.33
N GLU A 50 9.50 -0.41 -12.74
CA GLU A 50 8.48 -1.38 -12.34
C GLU A 50 8.44 -1.55 -10.82
N LYS A 51 9.59 -1.43 -10.17
CA LYS A 51 9.71 -1.52 -8.72
C LYS A 51 8.91 -0.43 -8.02
N LEU A 52 8.99 0.80 -8.52
CA LEU A 52 8.23 1.92 -7.97
C LEU A 52 6.73 1.74 -8.19
N ILE A 53 6.34 1.29 -9.38
CA ILE A 53 4.93 1.01 -9.69
C ILE A 53 4.39 -0.09 -8.76
N LEU A 54 5.16 -1.15 -8.53
CA LEU A 54 4.76 -2.23 -7.62
C LEU A 54 4.62 -1.72 -6.19
N LYS A 55 5.53 -0.87 -5.75
CA LYS A 55 5.45 -0.26 -4.42
C LYS A 55 4.13 0.47 -4.24
N TRP A 56 3.76 1.31 -5.19
CA TRP A 56 2.50 2.04 -5.13
C TRP A 56 1.28 1.12 -5.18
N ALA A 57 1.34 0.09 -6.02
CA ALA A 57 0.26 -0.90 -6.11
C ALA A 57 0.10 -1.65 -4.78
N ASN A 58 1.20 -2.03 -4.14
CA ASN A 58 1.15 -2.69 -2.84
C ASN A 58 0.56 -1.78 -1.76
N HIS A 59 0.93 -0.50 -1.74
CA HIS A 59 0.32 0.46 -0.82
C HIS A 59 -1.19 0.58 -1.06
N ALA A 60 -1.58 0.71 -2.32
CA ALA A 60 -3.00 0.77 -2.68
C ALA A 60 -3.75 -0.48 -2.22
N ASP A 61 -3.11 -1.64 -2.33
CA ASP A 61 -3.71 -2.92 -1.96
C ASP A 61 -3.95 -3.02 -0.45
N VAL A 62 -2.96 -2.69 0.38
CA VAL A 62 -3.15 -2.75 1.84
C VAL A 62 -4.11 -1.66 2.33
N MET A 63 -4.26 -0.59 1.58
CA MET A 63 -5.23 0.46 1.90
C MET A 63 -6.68 0.01 1.72
N ARG A 64 -6.93 -1.16 1.16
CA ARG A 64 -8.25 -1.79 1.10
C ARG A 64 -8.74 -2.17 2.50
N ILE A 65 -7.83 -2.35 3.43
CA ILE A 65 -8.17 -2.63 4.82
C ILE A 65 -8.71 -1.36 5.46
N LYS A 66 -9.89 -1.45 6.07
CA LYS A 66 -10.53 -0.32 6.72
C LYS A 66 -9.62 0.28 7.81
N GLY A 67 -9.37 1.57 7.72
CA GLY A 67 -8.53 2.27 8.69
C GLY A 67 -7.06 2.37 8.31
N VAL A 68 -6.64 1.71 7.21
CA VAL A 68 -5.27 1.82 6.72
C VAL A 68 -5.23 2.87 5.62
N GLY A 69 -4.67 4.03 5.92
CA GLY A 69 -4.41 5.08 4.95
C GLY A 69 -2.96 5.03 4.48
N GLY A 70 -2.53 6.06 3.74
CA GLY A 70 -1.19 6.13 3.17
C GLY A 70 -0.07 6.04 4.19
N GLU A 71 -0.18 6.74 5.31
CA GLU A 71 0.84 6.73 6.35
C GLU A 71 0.97 5.34 7.00
N TYR A 72 -0.15 4.70 7.29
CA TYR A 72 -0.13 3.35 7.88
C TYR A 72 0.36 2.31 6.87
N ALA A 73 0.03 2.47 5.59
CA ALA A 73 0.54 1.58 4.54
C ALA A 73 2.07 1.65 4.47
N GLU A 74 2.64 2.85 4.56
CA GLU A 74 4.08 3.04 4.57
C GLU A 74 4.72 2.42 5.82
N LEU A 75 4.10 2.62 6.99
CA LEU A 75 4.60 2.02 8.23
C LEU A 75 4.55 0.50 8.18
N LEU A 76 3.48 -0.06 7.62
CA LEU A 76 3.36 -1.52 7.44
C LEU A 76 4.46 -2.05 6.54
N GLU A 77 4.72 -1.38 5.41
CA GLU A 77 5.81 -1.76 4.49
C GLU A 77 7.15 -1.76 5.23
N ALA A 78 7.45 -0.69 5.95
CA ALA A 78 8.68 -0.58 6.73
C ALA A 78 8.79 -1.63 7.84
N SER A 79 7.65 -2.16 8.27
CA SER A 79 7.57 -3.21 9.29
C SER A 79 7.56 -4.62 8.70
N GLY A 80 7.72 -4.74 7.37
CA GLY A 80 7.83 -6.03 6.70
C GLY A 80 6.55 -6.57 6.10
N VAL A 81 5.49 -5.76 5.97
CA VAL A 81 4.22 -6.18 5.39
C VAL A 81 3.92 -5.38 4.13
N ASP A 82 4.12 -6.01 2.97
CA ASP A 82 3.89 -5.36 1.68
C ASP A 82 2.51 -5.70 1.07
N THR A 83 1.98 -6.87 1.39
CA THR A 83 0.82 -7.43 0.69
C THR A 83 -0.26 -7.86 1.67
N ILE A 84 -1.49 -8.00 1.14
CA ILE A 84 -2.62 -8.50 1.93
C ILE A 84 -2.37 -9.93 2.44
N PRO A 85 -1.88 -10.89 1.62
CA PRO A 85 -1.57 -12.23 2.15
C PRO A 85 -0.53 -12.22 3.28
N GLU A 86 0.49 -11.37 3.18
CA GLU A 86 1.48 -11.24 4.26
C GLU A 86 0.84 -10.70 5.54
N MET A 87 -0.02 -9.70 5.40
CA MET A 87 -0.76 -9.13 6.53
C MET A 87 -1.60 -10.20 7.23
N ALA A 88 -2.30 -11.01 6.46
CA ALA A 88 -3.17 -12.07 6.99
C ALA A 88 -2.41 -13.11 7.81
N GLN A 89 -1.13 -13.32 7.52
CA GLN A 89 -0.30 -14.32 8.19
C GLN A 89 0.45 -13.79 9.41
N ARG A 90 0.42 -12.49 9.66
CA ARG A 90 1.19 -11.90 10.77
C ARG A 90 0.49 -12.09 12.11
N ASN A 91 1.31 -12.32 13.12
CA ASN A 91 0.84 -12.28 14.50
C ASN A 91 0.61 -10.81 14.87
N PRO A 92 -0.64 -10.41 15.24
CA PRO A 92 -0.93 -8.99 15.50
C PRO A 92 -0.08 -8.34 16.57
N GLU A 93 0.20 -9.08 17.65
CA GLU A 93 1.00 -8.56 18.77
C GLU A 93 2.43 -8.27 18.31
N ASN A 94 3.04 -9.21 17.59
CA ASN A 94 4.40 -9.05 17.09
C ASN A 94 4.48 -7.95 16.04
N LEU A 95 3.47 -7.87 15.17
CA LEU A 95 3.41 -6.81 14.16
C LEU A 95 3.29 -5.44 14.83
N TYR A 96 2.41 -5.31 15.82
CA TYR A 96 2.26 -4.06 16.56
C TYR A 96 3.58 -3.62 17.19
N LYS A 97 4.28 -4.54 17.86
CA LYS A 97 5.59 -4.24 18.46
C LYS A 97 6.59 -3.76 17.42
N LYS A 98 6.61 -4.41 16.26
CA LYS A 98 7.50 -4.01 15.15
C LYS A 98 7.18 -2.63 14.65
N MET A 99 5.90 -2.31 14.50
CA MET A 99 5.46 -1.00 14.05
C MET A 99 5.88 0.10 15.02
N VAL A 100 5.75 -0.14 16.32
CA VAL A 100 6.19 0.81 17.34
C VAL A 100 7.69 1.04 17.23
N GLU A 101 8.47 -0.03 17.13
CA GLU A 101 9.92 0.03 17.02
C GLU A 101 10.35 0.80 15.76
N VAL A 102 9.76 0.49 14.62
CA VAL A 102 10.07 1.16 13.35
C VAL A 102 9.71 2.64 13.41
N ASN A 103 8.56 2.96 14.00
CA ASN A 103 8.14 4.36 14.06
C ASN A 103 8.98 5.19 15.03
N GLU A 104 9.53 4.59 16.08
CA GLU A 104 10.48 5.28 16.97
C GLU A 104 11.72 5.72 16.19
N GLU A 105 12.16 4.91 15.24
CA GLU A 105 13.34 5.18 14.43
C GLU A 105 13.05 6.08 13.24
N LYS A 106 11.96 5.82 12.51
CA LYS A 106 11.67 6.47 11.22
C LYS A 106 10.63 7.57 11.27
N GLU A 107 9.85 7.63 12.33
CA GLU A 107 8.80 8.66 12.50
C GLU A 107 7.88 8.81 11.27
N LEU A 108 7.40 7.67 10.76
CA LEU A 108 6.56 7.65 9.55
C LEU A 108 5.12 8.09 9.80
N VAL A 109 4.62 7.89 11.02
CA VAL A 109 3.25 8.29 11.38
C VAL A 109 3.27 9.16 12.62
N ARG A 110 2.30 10.08 12.70
CA ARG A 110 2.15 10.97 13.85
C ARG A 110 1.51 10.26 15.04
N LYS A 111 0.57 9.38 14.74
CA LYS A 111 -0.17 8.63 15.75
C LYS A 111 -0.11 7.16 15.41
N LEU A 112 0.49 6.38 16.30
CA LEU A 112 0.52 4.92 16.14
C LEU A 112 -0.89 4.35 16.22
N PRO A 113 -1.18 3.28 15.47
CA PRO A 113 -2.43 2.55 15.66
C PRO A 113 -2.37 1.85 17.01
N THR A 114 -3.52 1.46 17.52
CA THR A 114 -3.58 0.64 18.73
C THR A 114 -3.37 -0.81 18.35
N GLU A 115 -2.95 -1.63 19.32
CA GLU A 115 -2.81 -3.06 19.08
C GLU A 115 -4.14 -3.68 18.63
N LYS A 116 -5.25 -3.20 19.17
CA LYS A 116 -6.59 -3.65 18.81
C LYS A 116 -6.91 -3.35 17.35
N GLN A 117 -6.50 -2.18 16.85
CA GLN A 117 -6.66 -1.84 15.43
C GLN A 117 -5.85 -2.79 14.56
N VAL A 118 -4.60 -3.09 14.96
CA VAL A 118 -3.77 -4.03 14.20
C VAL A 118 -4.39 -5.43 14.17
N GLN A 119 -4.98 -5.87 15.28
CA GLN A 119 -5.71 -7.14 15.32
C GLN A 119 -6.85 -7.17 14.31
N LYS A 120 -7.61 -6.08 14.21
CA LYS A 120 -8.71 -5.97 13.24
C LYS A 120 -8.20 -5.99 11.81
N TRP A 121 -7.08 -5.32 11.54
CA TRP A 121 -6.49 -5.29 10.20
C TRP A 121 -6.05 -6.68 9.74
N VAL A 122 -5.38 -7.42 10.61
CA VAL A 122 -4.93 -8.78 10.29
C VAL A 122 -6.13 -9.68 10.00
N LYS A 123 -7.17 -9.56 10.82
CA LYS A 123 -8.40 -10.34 10.64
C LYS A 123 -9.11 -10.01 9.33
N GLU A 124 -9.21 -8.73 9.01
CA GLU A 124 -9.84 -8.29 7.76
C GLU A 124 -9.03 -8.75 6.55
N ALA A 125 -7.70 -8.67 6.64
CA ALA A 125 -6.84 -9.12 5.54
C ALA A 125 -7.09 -10.58 5.18
N ASP A 126 -7.35 -11.42 6.19
CA ASP A 126 -7.65 -12.83 5.97
C ASP A 126 -8.93 -13.05 5.18
N SER A 127 -9.86 -12.11 5.22
CA SER A 127 -11.15 -12.21 4.52
C SER A 127 -11.17 -11.52 3.15
N LEU A 128 -10.14 -10.73 2.83
CA LEU A 128 -10.11 -10.00 1.56
C LEU A 128 -9.64 -10.87 0.40
N PRO A 129 -10.31 -10.79 -0.76
CA PRO A 129 -9.84 -11.52 -1.93
C PRO A 129 -8.54 -10.92 -2.47
N ARG A 130 -7.71 -11.78 -3.04
CA ARG A 130 -6.47 -11.35 -3.67
C ARG A 130 -6.77 -10.57 -4.95
N LEU A 131 -6.14 -9.42 -5.13
CA LEU A 131 -6.27 -8.61 -6.34
C LEU A 131 -4.98 -8.58 -7.16
N LEU A 132 -3.83 -8.50 -6.50
CA LEU A 132 -2.56 -8.38 -7.21
C LEU A 132 -1.92 -9.76 -7.41
N ASN A 133 -1.42 -10.00 -8.64
CA ASN A 133 -0.71 -11.21 -9.02
C ASN A 133 0.75 -10.85 -9.31
N TYR A 134 1.66 -11.58 -8.71
CA TYR A 134 3.11 -11.28 -8.78
C TYR A 134 3.90 -12.15 -9.73
#